data_2262c5927c029a1342ce15ae3dc6b95d
#
_entry.id   2262c5927c029a1342ce15ae3dc6b95d
#
_cell.length_a   1.000
_cell.length_b   1.000
_cell.length_c   1.000
_cell.angle_alpha   90.00
_cell.angle_beta   90.00
_cell.angle_gamma   90.00
#
_symmetry.space_group_name_H-M   'P 1'
#
loop_
_entity.id
_entity.type
_entity.pdbx_description
1 polymer ?
#
loop_
_entity_poly.entity_id
_entity_poly.type
_entity_poly.pdbx_seq_one_letter_code
_entity_poly.pdbx_strand_id
1 'polypeptide(L)'
;LALPGAPNEVWSIDFVMDALSNGRRVKCLTVVDDFTKEAVDIVVDHGISGLYVARALDRAARFRGYPKAVRTDQGPEFTSRALDQWAYANGVTLKLIQAGKPTQNAYIESFNGKFRDECLNEHWFTTLAHARAVIAAWRQDYNEQRPHSALNY
;
A
#
# COMPACT_ATOMS: atom_id res chain seq x y z
N LEU A 1 -12.49 -15.83 -0.70
CA LEU A 1 -11.45 -15.43 0.23
C LEU A 1 -11.98 -15.26 1.64
N ALA A 2 -11.18 -15.71 2.59
CA ALA A 2 -11.52 -15.50 3.99
C ALA A 2 -11.33 -14.01 4.33
N LEU A 3 -12.32 -13.45 5.04
CA LEU A 3 -12.22 -12.08 5.53
C LEU A 3 -11.30 -12.05 6.77
N PRO A 4 -10.46 -11.02 6.93
CA PRO A 4 -9.66 -10.89 8.13
C PRO A 4 -10.56 -10.65 9.35
N GLY A 5 -10.20 -11.27 10.48
CA GLY A 5 -10.94 -11.15 11.72
C GLY A 5 -10.34 -10.15 12.71
N ALA A 6 -9.17 -9.61 12.41
CA ALA A 6 -8.44 -8.73 13.33
C ALA A 6 -7.44 -7.87 12.58
N PRO A 7 -6.97 -6.77 13.21
CA PRO A 7 -5.87 -5.98 12.64
C PRO A 7 -4.63 -6.85 12.41
N ASN A 8 -3.86 -6.50 11.42
CA ASN A 8 -2.57 -7.13 11.09
C ASN A 8 -2.66 -8.59 10.64
N GLU A 9 -3.84 -9.07 10.28
CA GLU A 9 -3.94 -10.38 9.64
C GLU A 9 -3.51 -10.30 8.18
N VAL A 10 -4.04 -9.34 7.43
CA VAL A 10 -3.76 -9.20 6.00
C VAL A 10 -3.51 -7.75 5.66
N TRP A 11 -2.35 -7.49 5.05
CA TRP A 11 -2.10 -6.22 4.37
C TRP A 11 -2.22 -6.46 2.87
N SER A 12 -2.98 -5.60 2.20
CA SER A 12 -3.00 -5.55 0.73
C SER A 12 -2.03 -4.48 0.26
N ILE A 13 -1.24 -4.79 -0.76
CA ILE A 13 -0.28 -3.84 -1.32
C ILE A 13 -0.46 -3.72 -2.83
N ASP A 14 -0.16 -2.54 -3.37
CA ASP A 14 -0.28 -2.27 -4.78
C ASP A 14 0.56 -1.04 -5.15
N PHE A 15 0.68 -0.76 -6.44
CA PHE A 15 1.32 0.44 -6.94
C PHE A 15 0.30 1.38 -7.56
N VAL A 16 0.50 2.68 -7.33
CA VAL A 16 -0.22 3.75 -8.02
C VAL A 16 0.82 4.67 -8.65
N MET A 17 0.64 4.98 -9.91
CA MET A 17 1.60 5.79 -10.68
C MET A 17 1.10 7.21 -10.81
N ASP A 18 2.04 8.17 -10.75
CA ASP A 18 1.78 9.57 -11.01
C ASP A 18 3.04 10.20 -11.63
N ALA A 19 3.05 11.51 -11.79
CA ALA A 19 4.19 12.24 -12.32
C ALA A 19 4.35 13.57 -11.60
N LEU A 20 5.60 14.04 -11.52
CA LEU A 20 5.89 15.41 -11.11
C LEU A 20 5.56 16.38 -12.25
N SER A 21 5.49 17.66 -11.92
CA SER A 21 5.19 18.71 -12.90
C SER A 21 6.20 18.77 -14.05
N ASN A 22 7.44 18.29 -13.82
CA ASN A 22 8.46 18.21 -14.87
C ASN A 22 8.36 16.94 -15.72
N GLY A 23 7.34 16.11 -15.52
CA GLY A 23 7.12 14.88 -16.26
C GLY A 23 7.82 13.64 -15.71
N ARG A 24 8.66 13.78 -14.68
CA ARG A 24 9.32 12.61 -14.09
C ARG A 24 8.30 11.73 -13.38
N ARG A 25 8.40 10.43 -13.65
CA ARG A 25 7.47 9.45 -13.09
C ARG A 25 7.66 9.28 -11.60
N VAL A 26 6.54 9.15 -10.89
CA VAL A 26 6.49 8.85 -9.45
C VAL A 26 5.73 7.55 -9.28
N LYS A 27 6.27 6.69 -8.42
CA LYS A 27 5.67 5.40 -8.09
C LYS A 27 5.31 5.39 -6.61
N CYS A 28 4.06 5.05 -6.30
CA CYS A 28 3.58 4.99 -4.93
C CYS A 28 3.25 3.55 -4.58
N LEU A 29 3.90 3.02 -3.53
CA LEU A 29 3.52 1.73 -2.96
C LEU A 29 2.49 1.99 -1.88
N THR A 30 1.28 1.50 -2.07
CA THR A 30 0.21 1.61 -1.07
C THR A 30 0.13 0.32 -0.26
N VAL A 31 0.01 0.46 1.06
CA VAL A 31 -0.08 -0.66 2.00
C VAL A 31 -1.29 -0.39 2.90
N VAL A 32 -2.27 -1.29 2.86
CA VAL A 32 -3.54 -1.11 3.57
C VAL A 32 -3.82 -2.35 4.42
N ASP A 33 -4.23 -2.14 5.66
CA ASP A 33 -4.73 -3.23 6.51
C ASP A 33 -6.17 -3.55 6.09
N ASP A 34 -6.43 -4.77 5.67
CA ASP A 34 -7.73 -5.15 5.14
C ASP A 34 -8.84 -5.15 6.20
N PHE A 35 -8.49 -5.27 7.48
CA PHE A 35 -9.46 -5.24 8.57
C PHE A 35 -9.79 -3.81 9.01
N THR A 36 -8.75 -3.04 9.38
CA THR A 36 -8.96 -1.68 9.90
C THR A 36 -9.24 -0.66 8.79
N LYS A 37 -8.90 -0.99 7.56
CA LYS A 37 -8.95 -0.09 6.39
C LYS A 37 -7.94 1.05 6.48
N GLU A 38 -7.06 1.05 7.46
CA GLU A 38 -6.02 2.06 7.58
C GLU A 38 -4.97 1.92 6.49
N ALA A 39 -4.44 3.04 6.05
CA ALA A 39 -3.25 3.07 5.21
C ALA A 39 -2.03 2.87 6.11
N VAL A 40 -1.49 1.67 6.12
CA VAL A 40 -0.31 1.33 6.93
C VAL A 40 0.88 2.17 6.50
N ASP A 41 1.05 2.35 5.20
CA ASP A 41 2.07 3.22 4.64
C ASP A 41 1.74 3.58 3.20
N ILE A 42 2.29 4.67 2.71
CA ILE A 42 2.37 5.01 1.29
C ILE A 42 3.81 5.45 1.03
N VAL A 43 4.55 4.64 0.31
CA VAL A 43 5.96 4.90 -0.01
C VAL A 43 6.04 5.53 -1.39
N VAL A 44 6.74 6.65 -1.51
CA VAL A 44 6.79 7.45 -2.74
C VAL A 44 8.23 7.58 -3.20
N ASP A 45 8.49 7.15 -4.43
CA ASP A 45 9.81 7.27 -5.04
C ASP A 45 9.68 7.28 -6.56
N HIS A 46 10.78 7.53 -7.25
CA HIS A 46 10.81 7.43 -8.71
C HIS A 46 10.78 5.99 -9.18
N GLY A 47 11.39 5.08 -8.43
CA GLY A 47 11.39 3.65 -8.71
C GLY A 47 11.34 2.86 -7.40
N ILE A 48 10.67 1.72 -7.43
CA ILE A 48 10.53 0.84 -6.26
C ILE A 48 10.71 -0.60 -6.75
N SER A 49 11.84 -1.21 -6.39
CA SER A 49 12.15 -2.60 -6.72
C SER A 49 11.52 -3.56 -5.72
N GLY A 50 11.60 -4.86 -5.99
CA GLY A 50 11.15 -5.88 -5.05
C GLY A 50 11.88 -5.80 -3.71
N LEU A 51 13.19 -5.55 -3.72
CA LEU A 51 13.95 -5.35 -2.49
C LEU A 51 13.49 -4.12 -1.72
N TYR A 52 13.18 -3.04 -2.44
CA TYR A 52 12.66 -1.82 -1.83
C TYR A 52 11.30 -2.09 -1.17
N VAL A 53 10.42 -2.86 -1.82
CA VAL A 53 9.14 -3.28 -1.24
C VAL A 53 9.39 -4.01 0.08
N ALA A 54 10.29 -4.99 0.10
CA ALA A 54 10.60 -5.75 1.32
C ALA A 54 11.07 -4.84 2.44
N ARG A 55 11.95 -3.89 2.15
CA ARG A 55 12.45 -2.93 3.14
C ARG A 55 11.35 -1.99 3.64
N ALA A 56 10.45 -1.58 2.77
CA ALA A 56 9.32 -0.74 3.16
C ALA A 56 8.37 -1.49 4.11
N LEU A 57 8.12 -2.76 3.84
CA LEU A 57 7.30 -3.60 4.71
C LEU A 57 7.97 -3.86 6.06
N ASP A 58 9.28 -4.05 6.09
CA ASP A 58 10.05 -4.13 7.35
C ASP A 58 9.85 -2.87 8.20
N ARG A 59 9.98 -1.71 7.57
CA ARG A 59 9.83 -0.43 8.27
C ARG A 59 8.42 -0.27 8.84
N ALA A 60 7.41 -0.63 8.08
CA ALA A 60 6.02 -0.59 8.54
C ALA A 60 5.81 -1.56 9.71
N ALA A 61 6.42 -2.74 9.64
CA ALA A 61 6.30 -3.77 10.67
C ALA A 61 6.96 -3.38 12.00
N ARG A 62 7.93 -2.46 11.98
CA ARG A 62 8.53 -1.96 13.24
C ARG A 62 7.51 -1.27 14.12
N PHE A 63 6.50 -0.66 13.53
CA PHE A 63 5.46 0.05 14.27
C PHE A 63 4.24 -0.81 14.57
N ARG A 64 3.90 -1.73 13.66
CA ARG A 64 2.66 -2.49 13.74
C ARG A 64 2.86 -3.98 14.02
N GLY A 65 4.10 -4.47 13.94
CA GLY A 65 4.38 -5.90 13.87
C GLY A 65 4.15 -6.43 12.47
N TYR A 66 4.61 -7.64 12.21
CA TYR A 66 4.46 -8.27 10.91
C TYR A 66 3.03 -8.77 10.72
N PRO A 67 2.44 -8.60 9.54
CA PRO A 67 1.14 -9.18 9.25
C PRO A 67 1.26 -10.69 9.07
N LYS A 68 0.16 -11.40 9.18
CA LYS A 68 0.14 -12.84 8.90
C LYS A 68 0.26 -13.11 7.40
N ALA A 69 -0.31 -12.24 6.59
CA ALA A 69 -0.28 -12.37 5.14
C ALA A 69 -0.20 -11.01 4.45
N VAL A 70 0.38 -11.00 3.26
CA VAL A 70 0.37 -9.85 2.35
C VAL A 70 -0.29 -10.29 1.05
N ARG A 71 -1.33 -9.57 0.67
CA ARG A 71 -2.06 -9.82 -0.58
C ARG A 71 -1.58 -8.85 -1.64
N THR A 72 -1.25 -9.37 -2.82
CA THR A 72 -0.71 -8.54 -3.90
C THR A 72 -1.06 -9.15 -5.25
N ASP A 73 -0.95 -8.35 -6.30
CA ASP A 73 -1.03 -8.87 -7.66
C ASP A 73 0.29 -9.55 -8.05
N GLN A 74 0.39 -9.99 -9.31
CA GLN A 74 1.55 -10.73 -9.81
C GLN A 74 2.53 -9.84 -10.56
N GLY A 75 2.60 -8.55 -10.22
CA GLY A 75 3.58 -7.64 -10.79
C GLY A 75 5.01 -8.10 -10.49
N PRO A 76 6.00 -7.73 -11.33
CA PRO A 76 7.37 -8.24 -11.18
C PRO A 76 8.00 -7.91 -9.83
N GLU A 77 7.70 -6.76 -9.26
CA GLU A 77 8.22 -6.38 -7.94
C GLU A 77 7.67 -7.27 -6.83
N PHE A 78 6.46 -7.79 -7.00
CA PHE A 78 5.77 -8.61 -6.00
C PHE A 78 6.03 -10.10 -6.17
N THR A 79 6.47 -10.52 -7.33
CA THR A 79 6.90 -11.92 -7.58
C THR A 79 8.42 -12.08 -7.50
N SER A 80 9.10 -11.08 -6.95
CA SER A 80 10.55 -11.07 -6.85
C SER A 80 11.05 -12.05 -5.78
N ARG A 81 12.29 -12.51 -5.98
CA ARG A 81 12.97 -13.34 -4.99
C ARG A 81 13.13 -12.60 -3.66
N ALA A 82 13.41 -11.30 -3.71
CA ALA A 82 13.62 -10.51 -2.50
C ALA A 82 12.37 -10.48 -1.61
N LEU A 83 11.19 -10.36 -2.21
CA LEU A 83 9.94 -10.35 -1.45
C LEU A 83 9.62 -11.76 -0.92
N ASP A 84 9.84 -12.80 -1.72
CA ASP A 84 9.67 -14.19 -1.28
C ASP A 84 10.56 -14.51 -0.08
N GLN A 85 11.82 -14.13 -0.12
CA GLN A 85 12.76 -14.35 0.97
C GLN A 85 12.36 -13.57 2.23
N TRP A 86 11.92 -12.33 2.05
CA TRP A 86 11.43 -11.51 3.16
C TRP A 86 10.25 -12.17 3.85
N ALA A 87 9.28 -12.63 3.08
CA ALA A 87 8.07 -13.27 3.60
C ALA A 87 8.42 -14.54 4.37
N TYR A 88 9.26 -15.39 3.79
CA TYR A 88 9.70 -16.62 4.44
C TYR A 88 10.43 -16.32 5.76
N ALA A 89 11.35 -15.37 5.74
CA ALA A 89 12.15 -15.04 6.93
C ALA A 89 11.31 -14.47 8.08
N ASN A 90 10.18 -13.86 7.79
CA ASN A 90 9.35 -13.19 8.79
C ASN A 90 8.01 -13.89 9.06
N GLY A 91 7.83 -15.09 8.53
CA GLY A 91 6.61 -15.87 8.77
C GLY A 91 5.38 -15.26 8.13
N VAL A 92 5.54 -14.52 7.04
CA VAL A 92 4.45 -13.87 6.31
C VAL A 92 4.08 -14.71 5.09
N THR A 93 2.79 -14.95 4.90
CA THR A 93 2.29 -15.65 3.72
C THR A 93 2.02 -14.64 2.61
N LEU A 94 2.62 -14.84 1.43
CA LEU A 94 2.28 -14.05 0.26
C LEU A 94 1.07 -14.67 -0.44
N LYS A 95 0.03 -13.88 -0.62
CA LYS A 95 -1.20 -14.28 -1.32
C LYS A 95 -1.28 -13.56 -2.64
N LEU A 96 -0.89 -14.23 -3.72
CA LEU A 96 -0.95 -13.66 -5.06
C LEU A 96 -2.37 -13.71 -5.59
N ILE A 97 -2.87 -12.56 -6.02
CA ILE A 97 -4.22 -12.42 -6.55
C ILE A 97 -4.22 -12.89 -8.00
N GLN A 98 -5.25 -13.66 -8.37
CA GLN A 98 -5.41 -14.11 -9.74
C GLN A 98 -5.95 -12.98 -10.61
N ALA A 99 -5.38 -12.84 -11.81
CA ALA A 99 -5.88 -11.89 -12.78
C ALA A 99 -7.34 -12.18 -13.12
N GLY A 100 -8.14 -11.13 -13.28
CA GLY A 100 -9.56 -11.27 -13.61
C GLY A 100 -10.46 -11.65 -12.44
N LYS A 101 -9.95 -11.61 -11.21
CA LYS A 101 -10.72 -11.88 -9.99
C LYS A 101 -10.87 -10.59 -9.19
N PRO A 102 -11.74 -9.65 -9.58
CA PRO A 102 -11.80 -8.32 -8.98
C PRO A 102 -12.13 -8.33 -7.49
N THR A 103 -12.93 -9.29 -7.02
CA THR A 103 -13.28 -9.37 -5.60
C THR A 103 -12.09 -9.67 -4.69
N GLN A 104 -11.02 -10.23 -5.23
CA GLN A 104 -9.83 -10.57 -4.44
C GLN A 104 -9.00 -9.35 -4.06
N ASN A 105 -9.23 -8.20 -4.69
CA ASN A 105 -8.43 -6.99 -4.49
C ASN A 105 -9.27 -5.76 -4.16
N ALA A 106 -10.51 -5.97 -3.72
CA ALA A 106 -11.50 -4.89 -3.59
C ALA A 106 -11.07 -3.79 -2.62
N TYR A 107 -10.43 -4.15 -1.51
CA TYR A 107 -10.04 -3.17 -0.50
C TYR A 107 -8.98 -2.21 -1.01
N ILE A 108 -7.92 -2.74 -1.61
CA ILE A 108 -6.82 -1.90 -2.10
C ILE A 108 -7.27 -1.09 -3.32
N GLU A 109 -8.13 -1.63 -4.17
CA GLU A 109 -8.68 -0.89 -5.31
C GLU A 109 -9.51 0.30 -4.85
N SER A 110 -10.37 0.09 -3.86
CA SER A 110 -11.18 1.17 -3.28
C SER A 110 -10.28 2.25 -2.64
N PHE A 111 -9.27 1.83 -1.89
CA PHE A 111 -8.33 2.77 -1.29
C PHE A 111 -7.58 3.57 -2.37
N ASN A 112 -7.05 2.88 -3.38
CA ASN A 112 -6.29 3.52 -4.45
C ASN A 112 -7.15 4.53 -5.22
N GLY A 113 -8.44 4.24 -5.40
CA GLY A 113 -9.39 5.18 -6.02
C GLY A 113 -9.52 6.46 -5.21
N LYS A 114 -9.68 6.35 -3.90
CA LYS A 114 -9.76 7.52 -3.01
C LYS A 114 -8.44 8.29 -2.98
N PHE A 115 -7.33 7.58 -2.90
CA PHE A 115 -6.00 8.20 -2.92
C PHE A 115 -5.80 9.01 -4.19
N ARG A 116 -6.16 8.47 -5.34
CA ARG A 116 -6.06 9.18 -6.60
C ARG A 116 -6.98 10.39 -6.64
N ASP A 117 -8.26 10.21 -6.29
CA ASP A 117 -9.25 11.28 -6.41
C ASP A 117 -9.02 12.40 -5.39
N GLU A 118 -8.69 12.06 -4.17
CA GLU A 118 -8.62 13.03 -3.06
C GLU A 118 -7.23 13.63 -2.87
N CYS A 119 -6.18 12.97 -3.38
CA CYS A 119 -4.81 13.42 -3.18
C CYS A 119 -4.09 13.68 -4.49
N LEU A 120 -3.88 12.65 -5.30
CA LEU A 120 -3.02 12.80 -6.47
C LEU A 120 -3.61 13.77 -7.50
N ASN A 121 -4.90 13.68 -7.79
CA ASN A 121 -5.55 14.54 -8.78
C ASN A 121 -5.76 15.97 -8.28
N GLU A 122 -5.66 16.20 -6.99
CA GLU A 122 -5.86 17.52 -6.38
C GLU A 122 -4.57 18.35 -6.27
N HIS A 123 -3.42 17.76 -6.61
CA HIS A 123 -2.13 18.41 -6.41
C HIS A 123 -1.25 18.37 -7.65
N TRP A 124 -0.43 19.40 -7.77
CA TRP A 124 0.59 19.52 -8.81
C TRP A 124 1.95 19.43 -8.13
N PHE A 125 2.54 18.24 -8.09
CA PHE A 125 3.77 18.01 -7.35
C PHE A 125 4.97 18.58 -8.10
N THR A 126 5.72 19.47 -7.45
CA THR A 126 6.89 20.12 -8.05
C THR A 126 8.18 19.32 -7.83
N THR A 127 8.28 18.62 -6.70
CA THR A 127 9.44 17.80 -6.35
C THR A 127 8.98 16.50 -5.68
N LEU A 128 9.89 15.54 -5.59
CA LEU A 128 9.62 14.31 -4.86
C LEU A 128 9.37 14.59 -3.37
N ALA A 129 10.12 15.51 -2.77
CA ALA A 129 9.92 15.91 -1.38
C ALA A 129 8.53 16.53 -1.17
N HIS A 130 8.07 17.35 -2.11
CA HIS A 130 6.73 17.92 -2.08
C HIS A 130 5.66 16.83 -2.13
N ALA A 131 5.81 15.89 -3.07
CA ALA A 131 4.88 14.77 -3.19
C ALA A 131 4.84 13.95 -1.90
N ARG A 132 5.98 13.64 -1.32
CA ARG A 132 6.06 12.87 -0.07
C ARG A 132 5.36 13.59 1.08
N ALA A 133 5.56 14.90 1.21
CA ALA A 133 4.94 15.67 2.29
C ALA A 133 3.41 15.72 2.15
N VAL A 134 2.92 15.99 0.95
CA VAL A 134 1.48 16.07 0.68
C VAL A 134 0.81 14.70 0.90
N ILE A 135 1.42 13.65 0.40
CA ILE A 135 0.88 12.29 0.51
C ILE A 135 0.89 11.82 1.96
N ALA A 136 1.94 12.13 2.72
CA ALA A 136 2.00 11.80 4.15
C ALA A 136 0.89 12.49 4.93
N ALA A 137 0.63 13.76 4.65
CA ALA A 137 -0.43 14.51 5.29
C ALA A 137 -1.81 13.94 4.95
N TRP A 138 -2.02 13.59 3.68
CA TRP A 138 -3.28 12.97 3.24
C TRP A 138 -3.49 11.62 3.93
N ARG A 139 -2.44 10.78 4.02
CA ARG A 139 -2.53 9.47 4.67
C ARG A 139 -2.90 9.62 6.14
N GLN A 140 -2.29 10.56 6.84
CA GLN A 140 -2.61 10.80 8.25
C GLN A 140 -4.07 11.21 8.42
N ASP A 141 -4.56 12.14 7.62
CA ASP A 141 -5.95 12.56 7.66
C ASP A 141 -6.91 11.41 7.33
N TYR A 142 -6.57 10.63 6.31
CA TYR A 142 -7.35 9.44 5.95
C TYR A 142 -7.46 8.47 7.13
N ASN A 143 -6.34 8.18 7.79
CA ASN A 143 -6.31 7.23 8.90
C ASN A 143 -7.10 7.73 10.12
N GLU A 144 -7.16 9.03 10.32
CA GLU A 144 -7.87 9.60 11.46
C GLU A 144 -9.39 9.59 11.27
N GLN A 145 -9.87 9.67 10.03
CA GLN A 145 -11.28 9.90 9.76
C GLN A 145 -11.98 8.71 9.10
N ARG A 146 -11.40 8.18 8.02
CA ARG A 146 -12.10 7.20 7.17
C ARG A 146 -12.22 5.82 7.79
N PRO A 147 -11.16 5.24 8.37
CA PRO A 147 -11.27 3.93 9.00
C PRO A 147 -12.25 3.90 10.16
N HIS A 148 -12.30 4.99 10.95
CA HIS A 148 -13.27 5.09 12.05
C HIS A 148 -14.69 5.04 11.53
N SER A 149 -14.98 5.76 10.45
CA SER A 149 -16.29 5.75 9.81
C SER A 149 -16.62 4.35 9.28
N ALA A 150 -15.66 3.67 8.65
CA ALA A 150 -15.84 2.31 8.13
C ALA A 150 -16.10 1.29 9.24
N LEU A 151 -15.60 1.54 10.46
CA LEU A 151 -15.80 0.69 11.62
C LEU A 151 -16.96 1.12 12.50
N ASN A 152 -17.76 2.09 12.07
CA ASN A 152 -18.91 2.63 12.80
C ASN A 152 -18.54 3.30 14.13
N TYR A 153 -17.42 3.96 14.18
CA TYR A 153 -17.07 4.78 15.33
C TYR A 153 -17.69 6.16 15.25
#